data_0fe04a0241be85f75b24f8e53c771016
#
_entry.id   0fe04a0241be85f75b24f8e53c771016
#
_cell.length_a   1.000
_cell.length_b   1.000
_cell.length_c   1.000
_cell.angle_alpha   90.00
_cell.angle_beta   90.00
_cell.angle_gamma   90.00
#
_symmetry.space_group_name_H-M   'P 1'
#
loop_
_entity.id
_entity.type
_entity.pdbx_description
1 polymer ?
#
loop_
_entity_poly.entity_id
_entity_poly.type
_entity_poly.pdbx_seq_one_letter_code
_entity_poly.pdbx_strand_id
1 'polypeptide(L)'
;MKLAIVGASGAVGQEFMNILEESRLPIDELLLFGSERSAGRKYPFRGKELTVRLLAHNDDFCGVDIALVSAGGSTSKEFAETITKHGTLMIDNSSAFRMDEDVPLVVPEVNPEDALNAPRRIIANPNCTTFQKVVALNAPEKLSHIRRGHGAPHHAAHGAGRRGEAEQ
;
A
#
# COMPACT_ATOMS: atom_id res chain seq x y z
N MET A 1 -6.32 6.17 -15.95
CA MET A 1 -5.20 5.85 -15.04
C MET A 1 -5.07 4.34 -14.96
N LYS A 2 -3.85 3.80 -15.09
CA LYS A 2 -3.55 2.38 -14.96
C LYS A 2 -2.96 2.09 -13.58
N LEU A 3 -3.60 1.24 -12.80
CA LEU A 3 -3.21 0.86 -11.46
C LEU A 3 -2.69 -0.58 -11.39
N ALA A 4 -1.82 -0.85 -10.42
CA ALA A 4 -1.43 -2.20 -10.06
C ALA A 4 -1.62 -2.43 -8.55
N ILE A 5 -1.99 -3.65 -8.16
CA ILE A 5 -1.98 -4.10 -6.77
C ILE A 5 -1.00 -5.26 -6.65
N VAL A 6 0.03 -5.09 -5.83
CA VAL A 6 1.00 -6.14 -5.50
C VAL A 6 0.66 -6.73 -4.15
N GLY A 7 0.45 -8.04 -4.10
CA GLY A 7 -0.11 -8.73 -2.94
C GLY A 7 -1.64 -8.81 -2.97
N ALA A 8 -2.23 -8.83 -4.18
CA ALA A 8 -3.67 -8.75 -4.40
C ALA A 8 -4.49 -9.83 -3.68
N SER A 9 -3.93 -11.02 -3.41
CA SER A 9 -4.62 -12.12 -2.72
C SER A 9 -4.52 -12.06 -1.18
N GLY A 10 -3.80 -11.08 -0.64
CA GLY A 10 -3.73 -10.81 0.80
C GLY A 10 -4.96 -10.06 1.31
N ALA A 11 -5.16 -10.02 2.65
CA ALA A 11 -6.28 -9.31 3.25
C ALA A 11 -6.31 -7.82 2.83
N VAL A 12 -5.17 -7.13 2.93
CA VAL A 12 -5.07 -5.72 2.52
C VAL A 12 -5.25 -5.53 1.01
N GLY A 13 -4.73 -6.46 0.18
CA GLY A 13 -4.91 -6.40 -1.27
C GLY A 13 -6.36 -6.54 -1.69
N GLN A 14 -7.13 -7.38 -0.99
CA GLN A 14 -8.58 -7.51 -1.19
C GLN A 14 -9.30 -6.23 -0.79
N GLU A 15 -8.90 -5.61 0.32
CA GLU A 15 -9.49 -4.35 0.77
C GLU A 15 -9.17 -3.19 -0.19
N PHE A 16 -7.97 -3.15 -0.79
CA PHE A 16 -7.69 -2.22 -1.87
C PHE A 16 -8.68 -2.36 -3.03
N MET A 17 -8.99 -3.60 -3.45
CA MET A 17 -9.95 -3.83 -4.52
C MET A 17 -11.35 -3.36 -4.14
N ASN A 18 -11.82 -3.65 -2.91
CA ASN A 18 -13.12 -3.22 -2.42
C ASN A 18 -13.25 -1.69 -2.45
N ILE A 19 -12.26 -0.99 -1.88
CA ILE A 19 -12.24 0.48 -1.85
C ILE A 19 -12.17 1.07 -3.27
N LEU A 20 -11.34 0.51 -4.15
CA LEU A 20 -11.21 0.97 -5.52
C LEU A 20 -12.48 0.72 -6.34
N GLU A 21 -13.23 -0.35 -6.07
CA GLU A 21 -14.50 -0.65 -6.74
C GLU A 21 -15.55 0.42 -6.47
N GLU A 22 -15.64 0.87 -5.21
CA GLU A 22 -16.56 1.92 -4.76
C GLU A 22 -16.07 3.34 -5.11
N SER A 23 -14.77 3.48 -5.39
CA SER A 23 -14.16 4.78 -5.64
C SER A 23 -14.59 5.38 -6.99
N ARG A 24 -14.58 6.73 -7.08
CA ARG A 24 -14.77 7.48 -8.32
C ARG A 24 -13.48 7.70 -9.13
N LEU A 25 -12.40 7.03 -8.76
CA LEU A 25 -11.13 7.16 -9.47
C LEU A 25 -11.29 6.68 -10.92
N PRO A 26 -10.77 7.42 -11.92
CA PRO A 26 -10.83 7.05 -13.32
C PRO A 26 -9.80 5.94 -13.63
N ILE A 27 -10.13 4.71 -13.23
CA ILE A 27 -9.29 3.54 -13.44
C ILE A 27 -9.65 2.93 -14.78
N ASP A 28 -8.74 3.02 -15.74
CA ASP A 28 -8.89 2.43 -17.08
C ASP A 28 -8.49 0.94 -17.06
N GLU A 29 -7.44 0.62 -16.31
CA GLU A 29 -6.94 -0.74 -16.18
C GLU A 29 -6.44 -0.99 -14.74
N LEU A 30 -6.79 -2.15 -14.19
CA LEU A 30 -6.29 -2.64 -12.91
C LEU A 30 -5.55 -3.96 -13.12
N LEU A 31 -4.28 -4.00 -12.74
CA LEU A 31 -3.43 -5.19 -12.77
C LEU A 31 -3.28 -5.77 -11.37
N LEU A 32 -3.38 -7.09 -11.26
CA LEU A 32 -3.21 -7.80 -10.00
C LEU A 32 -1.95 -8.65 -10.05
N PHE A 33 -1.09 -8.49 -9.03
CA PHE A 33 0.15 -9.26 -8.90
C PHE A 33 0.20 -10.00 -7.57
N GLY A 34 0.83 -11.19 -7.59
CA GLY A 34 1.02 -12.00 -6.40
C GLY A 34 2.13 -13.03 -6.56
N SER A 35 2.32 -13.85 -5.52
CA SER A 35 3.28 -14.95 -5.53
C SER A 35 2.79 -16.13 -6.41
N GLU A 36 3.66 -17.10 -6.66
CA GLU A 36 3.31 -18.34 -7.37
C GLU A 36 2.06 -19.02 -6.81
N ARG A 37 1.86 -19.00 -5.48
CA ARG A 37 0.67 -19.61 -4.83
C ARG A 37 -0.63 -18.90 -5.17
N SER A 38 -0.57 -17.67 -5.61
CA SER A 38 -1.75 -16.85 -5.92
C SER A 38 -1.90 -16.53 -7.40
N ALA A 39 -0.87 -16.73 -8.19
CA ALA A 39 -0.92 -16.55 -9.65
C ALA A 39 -2.01 -17.45 -10.26
N GLY A 40 -2.75 -16.89 -11.21
CA GLY A 40 -3.90 -17.56 -11.86
C GLY A 40 -5.22 -17.44 -11.10
N ARG A 41 -5.23 -16.99 -9.83
CA ARG A 41 -6.49 -16.69 -9.12
C ARG A 41 -7.21 -15.53 -9.80
N LYS A 42 -8.53 -15.56 -9.74
CA LYS A 42 -9.38 -14.58 -10.38
C LYS A 42 -10.22 -13.84 -9.34
N TYR A 43 -10.39 -12.56 -9.55
CA TYR A 43 -11.18 -11.68 -8.69
C TYR A 43 -12.09 -10.79 -9.54
N PRO A 44 -13.35 -10.59 -9.14
CA PRO A 44 -14.24 -9.65 -9.80
C PRO A 44 -13.82 -8.21 -9.48
N PHE A 45 -13.91 -7.33 -10.48
CA PHE A 45 -13.72 -5.90 -10.32
C PHE A 45 -14.49 -5.14 -11.40
N ARG A 46 -15.42 -4.27 -10.99
CA ARG A 46 -16.26 -3.44 -11.89
C ARG A 46 -16.87 -4.25 -13.03
N GLY A 47 -17.43 -5.43 -12.71
CA GLY A 47 -18.10 -6.31 -13.68
C GLY A 47 -17.17 -7.08 -14.62
N LYS A 48 -15.86 -7.03 -14.40
CA LYS A 48 -14.84 -7.82 -15.13
C LYS A 48 -14.16 -8.81 -14.19
N GLU A 49 -13.65 -9.89 -14.73
CA GLU A 49 -12.82 -10.84 -13.98
C GLU A 49 -11.36 -10.55 -14.24
N LEU A 50 -10.60 -10.22 -13.18
CA LEU A 50 -9.17 -9.95 -13.24
C LEU A 50 -8.38 -11.15 -12.75
N THR A 51 -7.33 -11.52 -13.49
CA THR A 51 -6.45 -12.64 -13.11
C THR A 51 -5.19 -12.11 -12.44
N VAL A 52 -4.82 -12.70 -11.31
CA VAL A 52 -3.56 -12.41 -10.62
C VAL A 52 -2.39 -12.93 -11.45
N ARG A 53 -1.48 -12.04 -11.81
CA ARG A 53 -0.22 -12.35 -12.50
C ARG A 53 0.86 -12.70 -11.48
N LEU A 54 1.82 -13.50 -11.89
CA LEU A 54 3.03 -13.74 -11.10
C LEU A 54 3.84 -12.43 -11.02
N LEU A 55 4.20 -12.01 -9.81
CA LEU A 55 5.16 -10.92 -9.63
C LEU A 55 6.56 -11.43 -10.03
N ALA A 56 7.16 -10.83 -11.03
CA ALA A 56 8.46 -11.22 -11.59
C ALA A 56 9.27 -9.98 -12.02
N HIS A 57 10.58 -10.15 -12.16
CA HIS A 57 11.46 -9.12 -12.69
C HIS A 57 11.33 -9.02 -14.23
N ASN A 58 10.35 -8.26 -14.66
CA ASN A 58 10.01 -8.04 -16.07
C ASN A 58 9.53 -6.60 -16.30
N ASP A 59 8.87 -6.35 -17.42
CA ASP A 59 8.37 -5.02 -17.80
C ASP A 59 6.85 -4.85 -17.62
N ASP A 60 6.20 -5.69 -16.81
CA ASP A 60 4.76 -5.63 -16.58
C ASP A 60 4.27 -4.30 -15.98
N PHE A 61 5.16 -3.53 -15.34
CA PHE A 61 4.86 -2.21 -14.80
C PHE A 61 5.04 -1.09 -15.82
N CYS A 62 5.42 -1.37 -17.06
CA CYS A 62 5.49 -0.37 -18.11
C CYS A 62 4.11 0.25 -18.36
N GLY A 63 4.04 1.58 -18.28
CA GLY A 63 2.79 2.34 -18.42
C GLY A 63 1.83 2.24 -17.25
N VAL A 64 2.21 1.64 -16.12
CA VAL A 64 1.46 1.70 -14.86
C VAL A 64 1.75 3.03 -14.18
N ASP A 65 0.68 3.76 -13.82
CA ASP A 65 0.81 5.05 -13.14
C ASP A 65 1.15 4.87 -11.66
N ILE A 66 0.39 4.01 -10.96
CA ILE A 66 0.52 3.78 -9.52
C ILE A 66 0.47 2.29 -9.21
N ALA A 67 1.34 1.82 -8.32
CA ALA A 67 1.32 0.48 -7.74
C ALA A 67 1.09 0.55 -6.23
N LEU A 68 -0.02 -0.05 -5.77
CA LEU A 68 -0.31 -0.25 -4.36
C LEU A 68 0.31 -1.56 -3.91
N VAL A 69 1.28 -1.50 -2.98
CA VAL A 69 2.08 -2.65 -2.59
C VAL A 69 1.79 -3.07 -1.15
N SER A 70 1.33 -4.30 -0.97
CA SER A 70 1.11 -4.92 0.34
C SER A 70 1.47 -6.42 0.29
N ALA A 71 2.77 -6.69 0.07
CA ALA A 71 3.29 -8.05 -0.10
C ALA A 71 4.38 -8.42 0.94
N GLY A 72 4.56 -7.57 1.97
CA GLY A 72 5.59 -7.71 2.99
C GLY A 72 6.91 -7.03 2.62
N GLY A 73 7.71 -6.69 3.65
CA GLY A 73 8.89 -5.85 3.48
C GLY A 73 9.99 -6.45 2.60
N SER A 74 10.20 -7.76 2.64
CA SER A 74 11.17 -8.44 1.77
C SER A 74 10.80 -8.31 0.30
N THR A 75 9.54 -8.60 -0.04
CA THR A 75 9.03 -8.47 -1.41
C THR A 75 9.05 -7.02 -1.87
N SER A 76 8.68 -6.06 -1.01
CA SER A 76 8.73 -4.65 -1.35
C SER A 76 10.16 -4.21 -1.70
N LYS A 77 11.17 -4.60 -0.92
CA LYS A 77 12.58 -4.30 -1.20
C LYS A 77 13.07 -4.95 -2.49
N GLU A 78 12.75 -6.23 -2.68
CA GLU A 78 13.17 -7.01 -3.84
C GLU A 78 12.63 -6.42 -5.16
N PHE A 79 11.35 -6.05 -5.19
CA PHE A 79 10.68 -5.63 -6.42
C PHE A 79 10.56 -4.10 -6.60
N ALA A 80 11.04 -3.28 -5.65
CA ALA A 80 10.92 -1.82 -5.73
C ALA A 80 11.47 -1.25 -7.04
N GLU A 81 12.69 -1.63 -7.43
CA GLU A 81 13.30 -1.20 -8.70
C GLU A 81 12.50 -1.66 -9.91
N THR A 82 12.05 -2.92 -9.91
CA THR A 82 11.22 -3.47 -10.99
C THR A 82 9.93 -2.68 -11.18
N ILE A 83 9.30 -2.27 -10.07
CA ILE A 83 8.06 -1.51 -10.08
C ILE A 83 8.30 -0.08 -10.57
N THR A 84 9.36 0.57 -10.10
CA THR A 84 9.57 2.01 -10.31
C THR A 84 10.38 2.37 -11.56
N LYS A 85 11.14 1.43 -12.14
CA LYS A 85 12.07 1.68 -13.26
C LYS A 85 11.44 2.35 -14.49
N HIS A 86 10.15 2.15 -14.72
CA HIS A 86 9.41 2.75 -15.83
C HIS A 86 8.59 3.99 -15.42
N GLY A 87 8.84 4.53 -14.22
CA GLY A 87 8.20 5.74 -13.73
C GLY A 87 6.91 5.51 -12.91
N THR A 88 6.54 4.25 -12.66
CA THR A 88 5.43 3.91 -11.76
C THR A 88 5.67 4.47 -10.36
N LEU A 89 4.68 5.12 -9.77
CA LEU A 89 4.71 5.52 -8.37
C LEU A 89 4.32 4.33 -7.49
N MET A 90 5.23 3.87 -6.66
CA MET A 90 4.99 2.80 -5.68
C MET A 90 4.49 3.37 -4.37
N ILE A 91 3.33 2.95 -3.90
CA ILE A 91 2.82 3.24 -2.55
C ILE A 91 2.94 1.97 -1.73
N ASP A 92 3.91 1.96 -0.80
CA ASP A 92 4.27 0.77 -0.03
C ASP A 92 3.64 0.75 1.35
N ASN A 93 2.83 -0.26 1.62
CA ASN A 93 2.18 -0.47 2.92
C ASN A 93 3.04 -1.29 3.91
N SER A 94 4.22 -1.75 3.49
CA SER A 94 5.14 -2.48 4.36
C SER A 94 6.01 -1.55 5.21
N SER A 95 6.86 -2.13 6.04
CA SER A 95 7.85 -1.37 6.82
C SER A 95 9.18 -1.15 6.07
N ALA A 96 9.27 -1.58 4.80
CA ALA A 96 10.53 -1.67 4.07
C ALA A 96 11.29 -0.36 3.95
N PHE A 97 10.58 0.74 3.70
CA PHE A 97 11.14 2.04 3.35
C PHE A 97 10.82 3.15 4.34
N ARG A 98 10.13 2.85 5.46
CA ARG A 98 9.66 3.87 6.40
C ARG A 98 10.76 4.68 7.06
N MET A 99 11.98 4.15 7.11
CA MET A 99 13.14 4.78 7.73
C MET A 99 14.16 5.30 6.70
N ASP A 100 13.87 5.19 5.40
CA ASP A 100 14.75 5.67 4.35
C ASP A 100 14.56 7.18 4.18
N GLU A 101 15.63 7.97 4.29
CA GLU A 101 15.59 9.44 4.23
C GLU A 101 15.10 9.97 2.87
N ASP A 102 15.28 9.19 1.81
CA ASP A 102 14.89 9.53 0.44
C ASP A 102 13.51 8.95 0.04
N VAL A 103 12.74 8.46 1.02
CA VAL A 103 11.37 7.97 0.83
C VAL A 103 10.41 8.69 1.78
N PRO A 104 9.48 9.49 1.28
CA PRO A 104 8.53 10.19 2.15
C PRO A 104 7.60 9.20 2.87
N LEU A 105 7.46 9.39 4.17
CA LEU A 105 6.47 8.69 5.01
C LEU A 105 5.22 9.58 5.10
N VAL A 106 4.14 9.19 4.42
CA VAL A 106 3.00 10.07 4.20
C VAL A 106 1.75 9.62 4.94
N VAL A 107 1.13 10.57 5.64
CA VAL A 107 -0.25 10.50 6.15
C VAL A 107 -1.03 11.62 5.45
N PRO A 108 -1.93 11.30 4.49
CA PRO A 108 -2.56 12.32 3.63
C PRO A 108 -3.27 13.45 4.38
N GLU A 109 -3.83 13.18 5.57
CA GLU A 109 -4.51 14.18 6.40
C GLU A 109 -3.55 15.08 7.18
N VAL A 110 -2.25 14.77 7.17
CA VAL A 110 -1.23 15.46 8.01
C VAL A 110 -0.17 16.13 7.16
N ASN A 111 0.41 15.41 6.22
CA ASN A 111 1.53 15.85 5.38
C ASN A 111 1.38 15.43 3.90
N PRO A 112 0.25 15.75 3.22
CA PRO A 112 0.03 15.34 1.83
C PRO A 112 1.07 15.88 0.85
N GLU A 113 1.64 17.05 1.14
CA GLU A 113 2.65 17.71 0.32
C GLU A 113 3.94 16.89 0.19
N ASP A 114 4.31 16.09 1.19
CA ASP A 114 5.50 15.24 1.15
C ASP A 114 5.41 14.19 0.04
N ALA A 115 4.19 13.79 -0.35
CA ALA A 115 3.97 12.86 -1.46
C ALA A 115 4.46 13.39 -2.82
N LEU A 116 4.56 14.72 -2.96
CA LEU A 116 5.05 15.36 -4.18
C LEU A 116 6.56 15.26 -4.34
N ASN A 117 7.28 14.98 -3.24
CA ASN A 117 8.72 14.82 -3.22
C ASN A 117 9.12 13.36 -2.95
N ALA A 118 8.94 12.49 -3.93
CA ALA A 118 9.29 11.08 -3.88
C ALA A 118 10.39 10.76 -4.92
N PRO A 119 11.67 11.09 -4.64
CA PRO A 119 12.77 10.96 -5.61
C PRO A 119 12.97 9.54 -6.11
N ARG A 120 12.70 8.53 -5.29
CA ARG A 120 12.74 7.12 -5.68
C ARG A 120 11.44 6.61 -6.30
N ARG A 121 10.45 7.48 -6.51
CA ARG A 121 9.10 7.06 -6.93
C ARG A 121 8.47 6.06 -5.94
N ILE A 122 8.83 6.16 -4.67
CA ILE A 122 8.29 5.34 -3.58
C ILE A 122 7.73 6.29 -2.52
N ILE A 123 6.51 6.00 -2.07
CA ILE A 123 5.88 6.60 -0.89
C ILE A 123 5.66 5.49 0.12
N ALA A 124 6.14 5.69 1.35
CA ALA A 124 5.90 4.76 2.45
C ALA A 124 4.63 5.13 3.20
N ASN A 125 3.79 4.13 3.49
CA ASN A 125 2.63 4.27 4.35
C ASN A 125 2.99 3.90 5.79
N PRO A 126 2.62 4.68 6.82
CA PRO A 126 2.89 4.36 8.22
C PRO A 126 2.23 3.05 8.67
N ASN A 127 2.66 2.57 9.83
CA ASN A 127 1.96 1.50 10.51
C ASN A 127 0.51 1.92 10.82
N CYS A 128 -0.45 0.97 10.69
CA CYS A 128 -1.87 1.22 10.88
C CYS A 128 -2.21 1.91 12.21
N THR A 129 -1.57 1.50 13.30
CA THR A 129 -1.74 2.13 14.63
C THR A 129 -1.17 3.54 14.67
N THR A 130 -0.04 3.78 14.02
CA THR A 130 0.58 5.11 13.92
C THR A 130 -0.32 6.06 13.13
N PHE A 131 -0.84 5.60 12.00
CA PHE A 131 -1.74 6.35 11.14
C PHE A 131 -2.93 6.91 11.94
N GLN A 132 -3.67 6.04 12.62
CA GLN A 132 -4.84 6.43 13.43
C GLN A 132 -4.48 7.46 14.52
N LYS A 133 -3.36 7.26 15.22
CA LYS A 133 -2.89 8.17 16.28
C LYS A 133 -2.54 9.54 15.72
N VAL A 134 -1.78 9.57 14.64
CA VAL A 134 -1.28 10.83 14.05
C VAL A 134 -2.44 11.67 13.49
N VAL A 135 -3.41 11.05 12.84
CA VAL A 135 -4.61 11.75 12.36
C VAL A 135 -5.40 12.35 13.53
N ALA A 136 -5.62 11.54 14.60
CA ALA A 136 -6.36 12.02 15.78
C ALA A 136 -5.62 13.15 16.53
N LEU A 137 -4.30 13.11 16.57
CA LEU A 137 -3.48 14.10 17.30
C LEU A 137 -3.21 15.37 16.48
N ASN A 138 -3.33 15.33 15.15
CA ASN A 138 -3.03 16.45 14.28
C ASN A 138 -3.90 17.69 14.58
N ALA A 139 -5.17 17.50 14.88
CA ALA A 139 -6.07 18.63 15.20
C ALA A 139 -5.72 19.29 16.55
N PRO A 140 -5.56 18.57 17.67
CA PRO A 140 -5.07 19.14 18.91
C PRO A 140 -3.68 19.80 18.80
N GLU A 141 -2.75 19.21 18.04
CA GLU A 141 -1.40 19.76 17.83
C GLU A 141 -1.43 21.15 17.18
N LYS A 142 -2.35 21.36 16.24
CA LYS A 142 -2.55 22.68 15.59
C LYS A 142 -3.08 23.75 16.54
N LEU A 143 -3.74 23.35 17.62
CA LEU A 143 -4.29 24.28 18.63
C LEU A 143 -3.35 24.50 19.80
N SER A 144 -2.63 23.48 20.23
CA SER A 144 -1.72 23.50 21.37
C SER A 144 -0.72 22.37 21.27
N HIS A 145 0.57 22.71 21.41
CA HIS A 145 1.65 21.72 21.30
C HIS A 145 1.50 20.56 22.30
N ILE A 146 1.46 19.34 21.78
CA ILE A 146 1.33 18.11 22.57
C ILE A 146 2.70 17.69 23.10
N ARG A 147 2.89 17.79 24.42
CA ARG A 147 4.16 17.38 25.04
C ARG A 147 4.28 15.88 25.29
N ARG A 148 3.15 15.20 25.48
CA ARG A 148 3.12 13.75 25.77
C ARG A 148 1.78 13.16 25.40
N GLY A 149 1.81 11.98 24.75
CA GLY A 149 0.63 11.17 24.46
C GLY A 149 0.85 9.73 24.93
N HIS A 150 -0.16 9.11 25.56
CA HIS A 150 -0.20 7.69 25.88
C HIS A 150 -1.27 7.02 25.04
N GLY A 151 -0.91 5.93 24.35
CA GLY A 151 -1.84 5.18 23.53
C GLY A 151 -1.73 3.68 23.81
N ALA A 152 -2.87 3.00 23.96
CA ALA A 152 -2.96 1.56 24.10
C ALA A 152 -3.64 0.97 22.85
N PRO A 153 -2.87 0.59 21.81
CA PRO A 153 -3.44 0.01 20.62
C PRO A 153 -3.90 -1.43 20.88
N HIS A 154 -5.07 -1.77 20.38
CA HIS A 154 -5.55 -3.14 20.31
C HIS A 154 -5.48 -3.58 18.85
N HIS A 155 -4.69 -4.61 18.56
CA HIS A 155 -4.57 -5.16 17.22
C HIS A 155 -5.57 -6.28 17.04
N ALA A 156 -6.39 -6.21 16.00
CA ALA A 156 -7.17 -7.35 15.56
C ALA A 156 -6.24 -8.38 14.87
N ALA A 157 -6.62 -9.65 14.90
CA ALA A 157 -5.87 -10.75 14.26
C ALA A 157 -5.58 -10.47 12.76
N HIS A 158 -6.49 -9.84 12.05
CA HIS A 158 -6.33 -9.38 10.67
C HIS A 158 -5.11 -8.48 10.44
N GLY A 159 -4.70 -7.70 11.44
CA GLY A 159 -3.50 -6.85 11.37
C GLY A 159 -2.19 -7.64 11.28
N ALA A 160 -2.19 -8.90 11.71
CA ALA A 160 -1.07 -9.83 11.58
C ALA A 160 -1.10 -10.65 10.26
N GLY A 161 -2.09 -10.41 9.40
CA GLY A 161 -2.32 -11.13 8.16
C GLY A 161 -2.82 -12.57 8.41
N ARG A 162 -2.84 -13.41 7.36
CA ARG A 162 -3.37 -14.78 7.43
C ARG A 162 -2.74 -15.68 8.50
N ARG A 163 -1.53 -15.38 8.95
CA ARG A 163 -0.90 -16.15 10.04
C ARG A 163 -1.55 -15.85 11.39
N GLY A 164 -1.90 -14.59 11.65
CA GLY A 164 -2.59 -14.22 12.88
C GLY A 164 -4.03 -14.75 12.96
N GLU A 165 -4.68 -15.01 11.80
CA GLU A 165 -6.01 -15.63 11.74
C GLU A 165 -5.98 -17.14 12.05
N ALA A 166 -4.87 -17.82 11.76
CA ALA A 166 -4.71 -19.25 11.94
C ALA A 166 -4.33 -19.67 13.39
N GLU A 167 -3.94 -18.69 14.23
CA GLU A 167 -3.51 -18.92 15.62
C GLU A 167 -4.63 -18.65 16.65
N GLN A 168 -5.86 -18.37 16.20
CA GLN A 168 -7.08 -18.23 17.01
C GLN A 168 -8.05 -19.38 16.81
#